data_1a0bd36cbbdf580597659735d4e36c40
#
_entry.id   1a0bd36cbbdf580597659735d4e36c40
#
_cell.length_a   1.000
_cell.length_b   1.000
_cell.length_c   1.000
_cell.angle_alpha   90.00
_cell.angle_beta   90.00
_cell.angle_gamma   90.00
#
_symmetry.space_group_name_H-M   'P 1'
#
loop_
_entity.id
_entity.type
_entity.pdbx_description
1 polymer ?
#
loop_
_entity_poly.entity_id
_entity_poly.type
_entity_poly.pdbx_seq_one_letter_code
_entity_poly.pdbx_strand_id
1 'polypeptide(L)'
;MKKSKIIIFTLLLITCNISSQIFLEDENFSDKDYPLEILSEGFNTPAFPPFGWSTQIITGTYNWAQASSGAYCNTYRSAFIPFNISPSGQVARLISPVFIPTSTSRDSLIFSEAYCQKPGVTESLEIFISTNSGTTWQLFSSFNSGTLMTAPATSTYFTPTCNQWQNKSIYLPLNTNRICFQAAGGNGNNLYVDEVLVKPSFLSGIPQYSTEVPVDFKLHNNYPNPFNPTTKIRFDITERTNVKIIIYNSAGKEINVLVDSELGAGKYETSFTALDISSGIYFYRIITDNFTDTKKMILVK
;
A
#
# COMPACT_ATOMS: atom_id res chain seq x y z
N MET A 1 44.06 -3.70 20.45
CA MET A 1 44.48 -3.53 19.06
C MET A 1 43.83 -4.62 18.21
N LYS A 2 42.69 -4.38 17.62
CA LYS A 2 42.05 -5.28 16.64
C LYS A 2 42.28 -4.72 15.26
N LYS A 3 42.83 -5.52 14.35
CA LYS A 3 43.20 -5.17 12.99
C LYS A 3 41.93 -5.18 12.11
N SER A 4 41.57 -4.04 11.51
CA SER A 4 40.57 -3.94 10.42
C SER A 4 41.09 -4.68 9.20
N LYS A 5 40.24 -5.56 8.63
CA LYS A 5 40.47 -6.14 7.30
C LYS A 5 39.74 -5.27 6.27
N ILE A 6 40.52 -4.62 5.43
CA ILE A 6 39.99 -3.91 4.25
C ILE A 6 39.81 -4.93 3.15
N ILE A 7 38.59 -5.13 2.70
CA ILE A 7 38.29 -5.89 1.46
C ILE A 7 38.06 -4.86 0.34
N ILE A 8 39.02 -4.78 -0.56
CA ILE A 8 38.94 -3.95 -1.78
C ILE A 8 38.30 -4.80 -2.88
N PHE A 9 37.09 -4.46 -3.29
CA PHE A 9 36.51 -4.96 -4.53
C PHE A 9 36.91 -4.03 -5.67
N THR A 10 37.76 -4.51 -6.56
CA THR A 10 38.10 -3.82 -7.80
C THR A 10 37.01 -4.10 -8.82
N LEU A 11 36.19 -3.11 -9.12
CA LEU A 11 35.21 -3.19 -10.22
C LEU A 11 35.74 -2.43 -11.42
N LEU A 12 35.71 -3.07 -12.55
CA LEU A 12 36.22 -2.60 -13.86
C LEU A 12 35.43 -1.37 -14.33
N LEU A 13 36.15 -0.29 -14.63
CA LEU A 13 35.62 0.99 -15.08
C LEU A 13 35.03 0.87 -16.51
N ILE A 14 33.73 1.08 -16.62
CA ILE A 14 33.11 1.64 -17.82
C ILE A 14 32.55 2.99 -17.42
N THR A 15 33.00 4.04 -18.10
CA THR A 15 32.76 5.44 -17.79
C THR A 15 31.29 5.82 -17.79
N CYS A 16 30.71 6.02 -16.63
CA CYS A 16 29.55 6.87 -16.41
C CYS A 16 29.67 7.47 -14.99
N ASN A 17 29.58 8.79 -14.87
CA ASN A 17 29.72 9.51 -13.61
C ASN A 17 28.63 9.07 -12.62
N ILE A 18 28.97 8.16 -11.74
CA ILE A 18 28.19 7.83 -10.53
C ILE A 18 28.98 8.34 -9.36
N SER A 19 28.46 9.35 -8.66
CA SER A 19 28.99 9.77 -7.37
C SER A 19 28.88 8.61 -6.40
N SER A 20 30.04 8.02 -6.05
CA SER A 20 30.12 6.97 -5.02
C SER A 20 29.85 7.58 -3.66
N GLN A 21 28.72 7.28 -3.06
CA GLN A 21 28.56 7.43 -1.62
C GLN A 21 29.26 6.25 -0.94
N ILE A 22 30.27 6.58 -0.14
CA ILE A 22 30.94 5.63 0.75
C ILE A 22 30.02 5.45 1.95
N PHE A 23 29.40 4.29 2.08
CA PHE A 23 28.76 3.89 3.33
C PHE A 23 29.86 3.38 4.28
N LEU A 24 30.06 4.10 5.37
CA LEU A 24 30.81 3.61 6.52
C LEU A 24 29.86 2.69 7.31
N GLU A 25 30.16 1.39 7.36
CA GLU A 25 29.48 0.48 8.29
C GLU A 25 29.86 0.87 9.71
N ASP A 26 28.94 1.46 10.45
CA ASP A 26 29.06 1.69 11.88
C ASP A 26 28.59 0.41 12.61
N GLU A 27 29.52 -0.31 13.25
CA GLU A 27 29.29 -1.64 13.86
C GLU A 27 28.29 -1.65 15.04
N ASN A 28 27.60 -0.52 15.30
CA ASN A 28 26.61 -0.37 16.38
C ASN A 28 25.17 -0.11 15.89
N PHE A 29 24.88 -0.31 14.61
CA PHE A 29 23.52 -0.17 14.12
C PHE A 29 22.70 -1.40 14.51
N SER A 30 21.82 -1.24 15.50
CA SER A 30 20.77 -2.24 15.75
C SER A 30 19.76 -2.15 14.61
N ASP A 31 19.42 -3.29 14.00
CA ASP A 31 18.43 -3.49 12.90
C ASP A 31 17.01 -2.97 13.19
N LYS A 32 16.84 -1.99 14.07
CA LYS A 32 15.53 -1.66 14.64
C LYS A 32 14.80 -0.46 14.04
N ASP A 33 15.42 0.40 13.22
CA ASP A 33 14.81 1.73 13.06
C ASP A 33 14.66 2.29 11.64
N TYR A 34 14.84 1.52 10.56
CA TYR A 34 14.45 2.00 9.23
C TYR A 34 13.46 1.06 8.56
N PRO A 35 12.25 1.54 8.20
CA PRO A 35 11.42 0.82 7.26
C PRO A 35 12.18 0.74 5.95
N LEU A 36 12.65 -0.46 5.58
CA LEU A 36 13.27 -0.69 4.27
C LEU A 36 12.26 -0.28 3.20
N GLU A 37 12.53 0.82 2.51
CA GLU A 37 11.76 1.22 1.35
C GLU A 37 12.16 0.31 0.19
N ILE A 38 11.20 -0.44 -0.35
CA ILE A 38 11.40 -1.32 -1.51
C ILE A 38 11.34 -0.50 -2.80
N LEU A 39 10.42 0.46 -2.83
CA LEU A 39 10.23 1.42 -3.92
C LEU A 39 9.75 2.73 -3.29
N SER A 40 10.35 3.85 -3.69
CA SER A 40 9.91 5.20 -3.29
C SER A 40 9.98 6.13 -4.49
N GLU A 41 8.90 6.86 -4.77
CA GLU A 41 8.84 7.83 -5.87
C GLU A 41 7.88 8.98 -5.55
N GLY A 42 8.41 10.20 -5.54
CA GLY A 42 7.67 11.45 -5.35
C GLY A 42 7.58 12.31 -6.61
N PHE A 43 7.94 11.79 -7.77
CA PHE A 43 7.87 12.47 -9.07
C PHE A 43 8.52 13.86 -9.14
N ASN A 44 9.45 14.17 -8.24
CA ASN A 44 10.09 15.49 -8.10
C ASN A 44 11.22 15.72 -9.09
N THR A 45 11.70 14.70 -9.78
CA THR A 45 12.76 14.83 -10.79
C THR A 45 12.27 15.60 -12.02
N PRO A 46 13.11 16.38 -12.72
CA PRO A 46 12.70 17.11 -13.91
C PRO A 46 12.26 16.23 -15.08
N ALA A 47 12.76 15.00 -15.15
CA ALA A 47 12.39 14.04 -16.17
C ALA A 47 11.14 13.25 -15.78
N PHE A 48 10.18 13.15 -16.69
CA PHE A 48 8.98 12.34 -16.53
C PHE A 48 8.81 11.40 -17.74
N PRO A 49 8.53 10.10 -17.56
CA PRO A 49 8.51 9.43 -16.26
C PRO A 49 9.91 9.36 -15.63
N PRO A 50 10.01 9.21 -14.29
CA PRO A 50 11.29 9.07 -13.60
C PRO A 50 12.06 7.83 -14.05
N PHE A 51 13.34 7.76 -13.70
CA PHE A 51 14.18 6.62 -14.07
C PHE A 51 13.57 5.29 -13.59
N GLY A 52 13.50 4.34 -14.52
CA GLY A 52 12.91 3.01 -14.29
C GLY A 52 11.39 2.94 -14.41
N TRP A 53 10.68 4.07 -14.30
CA TRP A 53 9.25 4.17 -14.58
C TRP A 53 8.99 4.25 -16.07
N SER A 54 7.81 3.84 -16.47
CA SER A 54 7.35 3.95 -17.86
C SER A 54 5.87 4.29 -17.92
N THR A 55 5.46 4.87 -19.05
CA THR A 55 4.05 5.16 -19.32
C THR A 55 3.61 4.45 -20.60
N GLN A 56 2.32 4.10 -20.67
CA GLN A 56 1.74 3.43 -21.81
C GLN A 56 0.31 3.94 -22.06
N ILE A 57 0.01 4.34 -23.29
CA ILE A 57 -1.36 4.59 -23.71
C ILE A 57 -1.98 3.26 -24.13
N ILE A 58 -3.10 2.90 -23.53
CA ILE A 58 -3.90 1.72 -23.90
C ILE A 58 -4.98 2.12 -24.90
N THR A 59 -5.67 3.24 -24.61
CA THR A 59 -6.71 3.81 -25.49
C THR A 59 -6.67 5.33 -25.40
N GLY A 60 -6.92 6.00 -26.50
CA GLY A 60 -6.91 7.46 -26.56
C GLY A 60 -5.57 8.05 -26.99
N THR A 61 -5.32 9.31 -26.64
CA THR A 61 -4.15 10.09 -27.12
C THR A 61 -3.32 10.69 -26.00
N TYR A 62 -3.83 10.74 -24.79
CA TYR A 62 -3.17 11.37 -23.66
C TYR A 62 -2.49 10.32 -22.76
N ASN A 63 -1.42 10.72 -22.16
CA ASN A 63 -0.61 9.87 -21.27
C ASN A 63 -0.47 10.52 -19.89
N TRP A 64 0.04 9.77 -18.94
CA TRP A 64 0.53 10.32 -17.69
C TRP A 64 1.61 11.36 -17.97
N ALA A 65 1.57 12.45 -17.23
CA ALA A 65 2.47 13.58 -17.33
C ALA A 65 2.85 14.08 -15.92
N GLN A 66 3.78 15.03 -15.85
CA GLN A 66 4.16 15.65 -14.61
C GLN A 66 3.36 16.91 -14.37
N ALA A 67 2.78 17.05 -13.19
CA ALA A 67 2.16 18.28 -12.70
C ALA A 67 3.16 19.10 -11.88
N SER A 68 2.85 20.41 -11.74
CA SER A 68 3.61 21.35 -10.86
C SER A 68 3.00 21.50 -9.47
N SER A 69 2.16 20.54 -9.05
CA SER A 69 1.57 20.45 -7.71
C SER A 69 1.90 19.10 -7.12
N GLY A 70 2.37 19.05 -5.90
CA GLY A 70 2.72 17.82 -5.18
C GLY A 70 1.89 17.62 -3.92
N ALA A 71 1.98 16.43 -3.34
CA ALA A 71 1.18 16.03 -2.21
C ALA A 71 1.48 16.87 -0.96
N TYR A 72 0.41 17.32 -0.31
CA TYR A 72 0.44 18.05 0.96
C TYR A 72 1.35 19.28 0.99
N CYS A 73 1.75 19.82 -0.18
CA CYS A 73 2.77 20.84 -0.33
C CYS A 73 4.17 20.44 0.22
N ASN A 74 4.39 19.17 0.47
CA ASN A 74 5.70 18.63 0.85
C ASN A 74 6.56 18.37 -0.38
N THR A 75 5.92 18.16 -1.53
CA THR A 75 6.55 17.94 -2.83
C THR A 75 6.13 19.04 -3.79
N TYR A 76 6.94 19.26 -4.82
CA TYR A 76 6.68 20.32 -5.81
C TYR A 76 6.02 19.79 -7.07
N ARG A 77 5.93 18.47 -7.23
CA ARG A 77 5.46 17.80 -8.45
C ARG A 77 4.73 16.52 -8.11
N SER A 78 3.94 16.05 -9.07
CA SER A 78 3.26 14.75 -8.99
C SER A 78 3.08 14.17 -10.38
N ALA A 79 2.72 12.91 -10.49
CA ALA A 79 2.20 12.33 -11.72
C ALA A 79 0.72 12.69 -11.85
N PHE A 80 0.24 13.02 -13.05
CA PHE A 80 -1.19 13.23 -13.30
C PHE A 80 -1.61 12.73 -14.67
N ILE A 81 -2.89 12.42 -14.82
CA ILE A 81 -3.54 12.17 -16.10
C ILE A 81 -4.46 13.34 -16.43
N PRO A 82 -4.31 13.99 -17.63
CA PRO A 82 -5.05 15.19 -17.97
C PRO A 82 -6.44 14.86 -18.52
N PHE A 83 -7.33 14.30 -17.71
CA PHE A 83 -8.68 13.94 -18.12
C PHE A 83 -9.53 15.12 -18.58
N ASN A 84 -9.22 16.34 -18.13
CA ASN A 84 -9.94 17.55 -18.52
C ASN A 84 -9.84 17.88 -20.02
N ILE A 85 -8.79 17.41 -20.69
CA ILE A 85 -8.56 17.56 -22.14
C ILE A 85 -8.59 16.23 -22.89
N SER A 86 -8.65 15.11 -22.16
CA SER A 86 -8.72 13.78 -22.76
C SER A 86 -10.12 13.47 -23.29
N PRO A 87 -10.28 12.81 -24.45
CA PRO A 87 -11.57 12.33 -24.91
C PRO A 87 -12.11 11.25 -23.98
N SER A 88 -13.41 11.01 -23.99
CA SER A 88 -14.03 9.89 -23.29
C SER A 88 -13.45 8.56 -23.78
N GLY A 89 -13.23 7.63 -22.84
CA GLY A 89 -12.60 6.32 -23.11
C GLY A 89 -11.07 6.35 -23.11
N GLN A 90 -10.45 7.42 -22.63
CA GLN A 90 -9.01 7.49 -22.40
C GLN A 90 -8.59 6.43 -21.36
N VAL A 91 -7.57 5.61 -21.67
CA VAL A 91 -6.94 4.68 -20.75
C VAL A 91 -5.42 4.77 -20.89
N ALA A 92 -4.73 5.03 -19.79
CA ALA A 92 -3.28 5.12 -19.76
C ALA A 92 -2.70 4.51 -18.49
N ARG A 93 -1.50 3.98 -18.58
CA ARG A 93 -0.76 3.31 -17.52
C ARG A 93 0.49 4.08 -17.11
N LEU A 94 0.73 4.13 -15.81
CA LEU A 94 1.99 4.53 -15.19
C LEU A 94 2.55 3.29 -14.47
N ILE A 95 3.71 2.82 -14.90
CA ILE A 95 4.23 1.50 -14.55
C ILE A 95 5.54 1.69 -13.78
N SER A 96 5.64 1.09 -12.61
CA SER A 96 6.85 1.15 -11.76
C SER A 96 8.04 0.43 -12.39
N PRO A 97 9.28 0.70 -11.93
CA PRO A 97 10.38 -0.24 -12.11
C PRO A 97 10.05 -1.59 -11.48
N VAL A 98 10.83 -2.62 -11.85
CA VAL A 98 10.81 -3.90 -11.13
C VAL A 98 11.50 -3.70 -9.78
N PHE A 99 10.90 -4.21 -8.72
CA PHE A 99 11.47 -4.19 -7.37
C PHE A 99 11.57 -5.61 -6.80
N ILE A 100 12.35 -5.76 -5.74
CA ILE A 100 12.51 -7.03 -5.04
C ILE A 100 11.52 -7.06 -3.88
N PRO A 101 10.48 -7.90 -3.93
CA PRO A 101 9.51 -8.00 -2.85
C PRO A 101 10.13 -8.66 -1.62
N THR A 102 9.56 -8.39 -0.46
CA THR A 102 9.93 -9.10 0.76
C THR A 102 9.55 -10.58 0.65
N SER A 103 10.48 -11.46 0.96
CA SER A 103 10.27 -12.92 0.81
C SER A 103 9.44 -13.54 1.93
N THR A 104 9.31 -12.85 3.07
CA THR A 104 8.75 -13.41 4.32
C THR A 104 7.50 -12.70 4.82
N SER A 105 7.14 -11.56 4.23
CA SER A 105 5.95 -10.79 4.61
C SER A 105 5.30 -10.18 3.37
N ARG A 106 4.04 -9.76 3.52
CA ARG A 106 3.40 -8.94 2.47
C ARG A 106 4.01 -7.55 2.45
N ASP A 107 4.11 -6.98 1.28
CA ASP A 107 4.47 -5.58 1.14
C ASP A 107 3.21 -4.71 1.11
N SER A 108 3.34 -3.43 1.50
CA SER A 108 2.27 -2.45 1.38
C SER A 108 2.62 -1.45 0.29
N LEU A 109 1.68 -1.23 -0.63
CA LEU A 109 1.69 -0.06 -1.50
C LEU A 109 0.95 1.07 -0.79
N ILE A 110 1.63 2.19 -0.62
CA ILE A 110 1.08 3.45 -0.11
C ILE A 110 1.27 4.48 -1.20
N PHE A 111 0.27 5.32 -1.43
CA PHE A 111 0.39 6.44 -2.35
C PHE A 111 -0.57 7.55 -1.97
N SER A 112 -0.23 8.77 -2.31
CA SER A 112 -1.11 9.93 -2.20
C SER A 112 -1.87 10.11 -3.51
N GLU A 113 -3.16 10.40 -3.44
CA GLU A 113 -3.97 10.73 -4.60
C GLU A 113 -4.77 12.01 -4.37
N ALA A 114 -5.07 12.72 -5.45
CA ALA A 114 -5.97 13.86 -5.43
C ALA A 114 -6.88 13.84 -6.68
N TYR A 115 -8.18 13.95 -6.43
CA TYR A 115 -9.18 13.93 -7.49
C TYR A 115 -10.44 14.69 -7.09
N CYS A 116 -11.03 15.34 -8.07
CA CYS A 116 -12.33 15.98 -7.96
C CYS A 116 -13.20 15.58 -9.13
N GLN A 117 -14.36 14.98 -8.87
CA GLN A 117 -15.28 14.55 -9.92
C GLN A 117 -15.88 15.74 -10.68
N LYS A 118 -15.90 15.68 -12.00
CA LYS A 118 -16.75 16.53 -12.82
C LYS A 118 -18.17 15.93 -12.87
N PRO A 119 -19.22 16.70 -12.56
CA PRO A 119 -20.59 16.18 -12.57
C PRO A 119 -20.96 15.50 -13.89
N GLY A 120 -21.53 14.29 -13.79
CA GLY A 120 -21.96 13.50 -14.94
C GLY A 120 -20.85 12.71 -15.65
N VAL A 121 -19.62 12.77 -15.16
CA VAL A 121 -18.48 12.02 -15.71
C VAL A 121 -17.93 11.07 -14.65
N THR A 122 -17.44 9.91 -15.07
CA THR A 122 -16.84 8.91 -14.19
C THR A 122 -15.44 8.57 -14.66
N GLU A 123 -14.50 8.68 -13.75
CA GLU A 123 -13.12 8.23 -13.91
C GLU A 123 -12.81 7.13 -12.90
N SER A 124 -11.77 6.37 -13.16
CA SER A 124 -11.26 5.34 -12.26
C SER A 124 -9.75 5.32 -12.22
N LEU A 125 -9.23 4.86 -11.08
CA LEU A 125 -7.85 4.46 -10.89
C LEU A 125 -7.84 2.98 -10.53
N GLU A 126 -7.16 2.20 -11.34
CA GLU A 126 -7.01 0.76 -11.16
C GLU A 126 -5.56 0.42 -10.87
N ILE A 127 -5.34 -0.43 -9.88
CA ILE A 127 -4.01 -0.93 -9.53
C ILE A 127 -3.87 -2.32 -10.10
N PHE A 128 -2.95 -2.49 -11.05
CA PHE A 128 -2.52 -3.78 -11.54
C PHE A 128 -1.20 -4.17 -10.89
N ILE A 129 -1.03 -5.45 -10.68
CA ILE A 129 0.19 -6.06 -10.13
C ILE A 129 0.75 -7.09 -11.09
N SER A 130 2.05 -7.31 -10.97
CA SER A 130 2.76 -8.38 -11.65
C SER A 130 3.70 -9.08 -10.68
N THR A 131 3.80 -10.41 -10.80
CA THR A 131 4.75 -11.26 -10.08
C THR A 131 5.87 -11.78 -10.99
N ASN A 132 5.86 -11.40 -12.27
CA ASN A 132 6.80 -11.84 -13.30
C ASN A 132 7.38 -10.67 -14.10
N SER A 133 7.70 -9.58 -13.40
CA SER A 133 8.38 -8.39 -13.92
C SER A 133 7.64 -7.68 -15.07
N GLY A 134 6.30 -7.78 -15.07
CA GLY A 134 5.45 -7.10 -16.04
C GLY A 134 5.13 -7.92 -17.30
N THR A 135 5.49 -9.21 -17.34
CA THR A 135 5.10 -10.09 -18.46
C THR A 135 3.59 -10.30 -18.49
N THR A 136 2.98 -10.46 -17.32
CA THR A 136 1.51 -10.49 -17.16
C THR A 136 1.07 -9.54 -16.05
N TRP A 137 -0.15 -9.03 -16.19
CA TRP A 137 -0.75 -8.09 -15.26
C TRP A 137 -2.09 -8.61 -14.77
N GLN A 138 -2.32 -8.48 -13.48
CA GLN A 138 -3.59 -8.82 -12.83
C GLN A 138 -4.18 -7.56 -12.21
N LEU A 139 -5.46 -7.27 -12.48
CA LEU A 139 -6.21 -6.25 -11.75
C LEU A 139 -6.31 -6.68 -10.27
N PHE A 140 -5.86 -5.79 -9.40
CA PHE A 140 -5.81 -6.08 -7.96
C PHE A 140 -6.76 -5.19 -7.15
N SER A 141 -6.82 -3.91 -7.47
CA SER A 141 -7.72 -2.96 -6.81
C SER A 141 -8.27 -1.95 -7.80
N SER A 142 -9.45 -1.43 -7.52
CA SER A 142 -10.11 -0.42 -8.37
C SER A 142 -10.79 0.64 -7.50
N PHE A 143 -10.56 1.89 -7.82
CA PHE A 143 -11.16 3.05 -7.20
C PHE A 143 -11.98 3.79 -8.26
N ASN A 144 -13.24 4.01 -8.00
CA ASN A 144 -14.13 4.80 -8.86
C ASN A 144 -14.16 6.27 -8.43
N SER A 145 -14.80 7.12 -9.22
CA SER A 145 -14.90 8.56 -8.95
C SER A 145 -15.35 8.88 -7.52
N GLY A 146 -16.30 8.12 -6.96
CA GLY A 146 -16.80 8.36 -5.61
C GLY A 146 -15.78 8.04 -4.51
N THR A 147 -14.94 7.02 -4.71
CA THR A 147 -13.89 6.61 -3.76
C THR A 147 -12.57 7.37 -3.93
N LEU A 148 -12.42 8.09 -5.05
CA LEU A 148 -11.26 8.95 -5.36
C LEU A 148 -11.48 10.41 -4.92
N MET A 149 -12.71 10.83 -4.65
CA MET A 149 -12.99 12.25 -4.35
C MET A 149 -12.27 12.72 -3.08
N THR A 150 -11.36 13.66 -3.28
CA THR A 150 -10.64 14.37 -2.19
C THR A 150 -11.08 15.82 -2.03
N ALA A 151 -11.92 16.30 -2.97
CA ALA A 151 -12.53 17.61 -2.98
C ALA A 151 -13.97 17.54 -3.51
N PRO A 152 -14.85 18.52 -3.18
CA PRO A 152 -16.20 18.58 -3.72
C PRO A 152 -16.21 18.61 -5.25
N ALA A 153 -17.20 17.95 -5.86
CA ALA A 153 -17.34 17.91 -7.32
C ALA A 153 -17.41 19.31 -7.91
N THR A 154 -16.71 19.52 -9.04
CA THR A 154 -16.71 20.80 -9.75
C THR A 154 -16.66 20.61 -11.26
N SER A 155 -17.29 21.52 -12.01
CA SER A 155 -17.17 21.58 -13.46
C SER A 155 -15.97 22.37 -13.96
N THR A 156 -15.27 23.06 -13.06
CA THR A 156 -14.05 23.82 -13.38
C THR A 156 -12.83 22.92 -13.30
N TYR A 157 -11.74 23.36 -13.92
CA TYR A 157 -10.45 22.69 -13.87
C TYR A 157 -9.99 22.52 -12.42
N PHE A 158 -9.59 21.30 -12.06
CA PHE A 158 -9.10 20.95 -10.73
C PHE A 158 -7.56 20.88 -10.72
N THR A 159 -6.97 21.67 -9.84
CA THR A 159 -5.58 21.53 -9.39
C THR A 159 -5.61 21.43 -7.88
N PRO A 160 -5.08 20.36 -7.27
CA PRO A 160 -5.19 20.15 -5.83
C PRO A 160 -4.38 21.18 -5.03
N THR A 161 -4.96 21.63 -3.93
CA THR A 161 -4.27 22.36 -2.86
C THR A 161 -3.69 21.36 -1.85
N CYS A 162 -2.88 21.85 -0.90
CA CYS A 162 -2.21 21.03 0.12
C CYS A 162 -3.14 20.06 0.88
N ASN A 163 -4.37 20.49 1.14
CA ASN A 163 -5.34 19.76 1.96
C ASN A 163 -6.30 18.88 1.13
N GLN A 164 -6.09 18.77 -0.16
CA GLN A 164 -6.94 18.02 -1.09
C GLN A 164 -6.25 16.75 -1.60
N TRP A 165 -5.39 16.17 -0.77
CA TRP A 165 -4.74 14.90 -1.00
C TRP A 165 -5.17 13.87 0.03
N GLN A 166 -5.22 12.62 -0.36
CA GLN A 166 -5.55 11.49 0.50
C GLN A 166 -4.58 10.34 0.29
N ASN A 167 -4.14 9.72 1.38
CA ASN A 167 -3.34 8.51 1.31
C ASN A 167 -4.22 7.28 1.11
N LYS A 168 -3.81 6.44 0.17
CA LYS A 168 -4.30 5.07 0.00
C LYS A 168 -3.23 4.10 0.46
N SER A 169 -3.65 3.03 1.12
CA SER A 169 -2.75 1.95 1.54
C SER A 169 -3.41 0.61 1.23
N ILE A 170 -2.71 -0.24 0.51
CA ILE A 170 -3.18 -1.58 0.15
C ILE A 170 -2.06 -2.61 0.35
N TYR A 171 -2.40 -3.79 0.89
CA TYR A 171 -1.46 -4.89 1.03
C TYR A 171 -1.29 -5.59 -0.32
N LEU A 172 -0.06 -5.70 -0.79
CA LEU A 172 0.25 -6.39 -2.03
C LEU A 172 0.24 -7.91 -1.83
N PRO A 173 -0.20 -8.71 -2.80
CA PRO A 173 0.01 -10.14 -2.82
C PRO A 173 1.51 -10.50 -2.74
N LEU A 174 1.82 -11.67 -2.16
CA LEU A 174 3.17 -12.19 -2.12
C LEU A 174 3.80 -12.24 -3.52
N ASN A 175 5.10 -12.00 -3.59
CA ASN A 175 5.89 -12.00 -4.82
C ASN A 175 5.50 -10.91 -5.83
N THR A 176 4.66 -9.93 -5.47
CA THR A 176 4.43 -8.76 -6.31
C THR A 176 5.76 -8.02 -6.49
N ASN A 177 6.24 -7.94 -7.71
CA ASN A 177 7.52 -7.31 -8.03
C ASN A 177 7.41 -6.13 -9.00
N ARG A 178 6.17 -5.77 -9.40
CA ARG A 178 5.90 -4.60 -10.22
C ARG A 178 4.45 -4.15 -10.03
N ILE A 179 4.21 -2.85 -10.03
CA ILE A 179 2.88 -2.25 -9.93
C ILE A 179 2.59 -1.35 -11.13
N CYS A 180 1.30 -1.17 -11.42
CA CYS A 180 0.85 -0.30 -12.48
C CYS A 180 -0.40 0.45 -12.04
N PHE A 181 -0.37 1.78 -12.17
CA PHE A 181 -1.52 2.66 -12.03
C PHE A 181 -2.15 2.83 -13.40
N GLN A 182 -3.32 2.24 -13.63
CA GLN A 182 -4.11 2.46 -14.83
C GLN A 182 -5.22 3.45 -14.54
N ALA A 183 -5.22 4.57 -15.22
CA ALA A 183 -6.27 5.55 -15.14
C ALA A 183 -7.19 5.42 -16.35
N ALA A 184 -8.50 5.41 -16.13
CA ALA A 184 -9.51 5.30 -17.17
C ALA A 184 -10.60 6.37 -16.98
N GLY A 185 -10.99 7.06 -18.07
CA GLY A 185 -11.96 8.14 -18.01
C GLY A 185 -11.89 9.04 -19.23
N GLY A 186 -11.97 10.33 -19.00
CA GLY A 186 -11.84 11.41 -19.98
C GLY A 186 -13.03 12.34 -20.02
N ASN A 187 -12.78 13.58 -20.47
CA ASN A 187 -13.72 14.69 -20.41
C ASN A 187 -14.16 15.10 -19.00
N GLY A 188 -13.42 14.66 -17.99
CA GLY A 188 -13.67 14.94 -16.57
C GLY A 188 -12.68 15.90 -15.95
N ASN A 189 -12.22 15.62 -14.75
CA ASN A 189 -11.15 16.36 -14.08
C ASN A 189 -9.88 15.51 -13.96
N ASN A 190 -8.76 16.19 -13.74
CA ASN A 190 -7.47 15.53 -13.64
C ASN A 190 -7.39 14.68 -12.37
N LEU A 191 -6.75 13.53 -12.49
CA LEU A 191 -6.38 12.66 -11.40
C LEU A 191 -4.86 12.73 -11.17
N TYR A 192 -4.47 12.88 -9.92
CA TYR A 192 -3.09 13.03 -9.49
C TYR A 192 -2.68 11.86 -8.60
N VAL A 193 -1.42 11.44 -8.72
CA VAL A 193 -0.77 10.42 -7.88
C VAL A 193 0.62 10.91 -7.49
N ASP A 194 0.97 10.76 -6.20
CA ASP A 194 2.25 11.17 -5.65
C ASP A 194 2.68 10.27 -4.48
N GLU A 195 3.89 10.48 -4.00
CA GLU A 195 4.45 9.79 -2.81
C GLU A 195 4.21 8.27 -2.83
N VAL A 196 4.49 7.65 -3.98
CA VAL A 196 4.35 6.20 -4.13
C VAL A 196 5.45 5.50 -3.34
N LEU A 197 5.05 4.68 -2.39
CA LEU A 197 5.92 3.92 -1.51
C LEU A 197 5.50 2.45 -1.49
N VAL A 198 6.42 1.55 -1.81
CA VAL A 198 6.30 0.13 -1.47
C VAL A 198 7.28 -0.16 -0.35
N LYS A 199 6.79 -0.65 0.76
CA LYS A 199 7.60 -1.04 1.91
C LYS A 199 7.17 -2.39 2.43
N PRO A 200 8.08 -3.12 3.09
CA PRO A 200 7.67 -4.30 3.81
C PRO A 200 6.50 -3.92 4.71
N SER A 201 5.39 -4.58 4.51
CA SER A 201 4.39 -4.63 5.53
C SER A 201 4.95 -5.60 6.58
N PHE A 202 6.00 -5.15 7.29
CA PHE A 202 6.02 -5.67 8.63
C PHE A 202 4.64 -5.31 9.15
N LEU A 203 3.84 -6.29 9.47
CA LEU A 203 2.87 -6.10 10.52
C LEU A 203 3.70 -5.70 11.74
N SER A 204 4.28 -4.48 11.63
CA SER A 204 5.11 -3.86 12.64
C SER A 204 4.18 -3.59 13.77
N GLY A 205 4.29 -4.52 14.69
CA GLY A 205 3.56 -4.41 15.91
C GLY A 205 2.05 -4.56 15.66
N ILE A 206 1.56 -5.77 15.43
CA ILE A 206 0.43 -6.11 16.27
C ILE A 206 0.95 -5.81 17.65
N PRO A 207 0.50 -4.71 18.30
CA PRO A 207 1.15 -4.30 19.52
C PRO A 207 1.10 -5.48 20.48
N GLN A 208 2.25 -6.01 20.78
CA GLN A 208 2.39 -6.94 21.87
C GLN A 208 2.10 -6.11 23.12
N TYR A 209 0.90 -6.21 23.65
CA TYR A 209 0.51 -5.41 24.83
C TYR A 209 1.05 -5.99 26.13
N SER A 210 1.71 -7.15 26.09
CA SER A 210 2.39 -7.76 27.21
C SER A 210 3.54 -8.67 26.70
N THR A 211 4.70 -8.59 27.32
CA THR A 211 5.84 -9.49 27.11
C THR A 211 5.73 -10.82 27.86
N GLU A 212 4.65 -11.00 28.65
CA GLU A 212 4.35 -12.24 29.31
C GLU A 212 4.03 -13.33 28.29
N VAL A 213 4.75 -14.44 28.34
CA VAL A 213 4.52 -15.57 27.44
C VAL A 213 3.25 -16.30 27.87
N PRO A 214 2.22 -16.39 27.01
CA PRO A 214 1.00 -17.10 27.34
C PRO A 214 1.25 -18.61 27.48
N VAL A 215 0.45 -19.27 28.31
CA VAL A 215 0.51 -20.72 28.50
C VAL A 215 -0.26 -21.45 27.40
N ASP A 216 -1.37 -20.83 26.88
CA ASP A 216 -2.23 -21.40 25.88
C ASP A 216 -2.47 -20.43 24.73
N PHE A 217 -2.65 -20.95 23.51
CA PHE A 217 -3.20 -20.18 22.40
C PHE A 217 -4.63 -19.76 22.73
N LYS A 218 -4.97 -18.49 22.42
CA LYS A 218 -6.30 -17.97 22.71
C LYS A 218 -6.70 -16.86 21.74
N LEU A 219 -7.93 -16.93 21.24
CA LEU A 219 -8.60 -15.82 20.60
C LEU A 219 -9.57 -15.21 21.61
N HIS A 220 -9.45 -13.91 21.88
CA HIS A 220 -10.33 -13.21 22.82
C HIS A 220 -11.55 -12.65 22.10
N ASN A 221 -12.60 -12.33 22.86
CA ASN A 221 -13.74 -11.58 22.34
C ASN A 221 -13.28 -10.17 21.91
N ASN A 222 -13.81 -9.72 20.78
CA ASN A 222 -13.57 -8.35 20.32
C ASN A 222 -14.22 -7.33 21.26
N TYR A 223 -13.61 -6.15 21.39
CA TYR A 223 -14.12 -5.07 22.21
C TYR A 223 -13.93 -3.71 21.52
N PRO A 224 -15.00 -2.89 21.46
CA PRO A 224 -16.38 -3.16 21.87
C PRO A 224 -17.08 -4.23 21.00
N ASN A 225 -18.12 -4.87 21.54
CA ASN A 225 -19.04 -5.73 20.79
C ASN A 225 -20.45 -5.62 21.43
N PRO A 226 -21.46 -5.05 20.76
CA PRO A 226 -21.43 -4.51 19.38
C PRO A 226 -20.45 -3.35 19.17
N PHE A 227 -20.02 -3.12 17.93
CA PHE A 227 -19.05 -2.08 17.58
C PHE A 227 -19.54 -1.13 16.48
N ASN A 228 -18.98 0.11 16.45
CA ASN A 228 -19.27 1.14 15.45
C ASN A 228 -18.08 2.11 15.30
N PRO A 229 -17.45 2.27 14.15
CA PRO A 229 -17.22 1.23 13.15
C PRO A 229 -16.00 0.36 13.49
N THR A 230 -15.33 0.63 14.63
CA THR A 230 -14.04 0.03 15.00
C THR A 230 -14.16 -0.87 16.22
N THR A 231 -13.46 -1.99 16.19
CA THR A 231 -13.30 -2.91 17.31
C THR A 231 -11.87 -3.45 17.37
N LYS A 232 -11.45 -3.90 18.56
CA LYS A 232 -10.17 -4.51 18.83
C LYS A 232 -10.32 -6.01 19.05
N ILE A 233 -9.40 -6.78 18.51
CA ILE A 233 -9.33 -8.25 18.64
C ILE A 233 -7.99 -8.58 19.28
N ARG A 234 -8.01 -9.25 20.42
CA ARG A 234 -6.84 -9.73 21.15
C ARG A 234 -6.65 -11.21 20.94
N PHE A 235 -5.40 -11.64 20.93
CA PHE A 235 -5.05 -13.05 20.83
C PHE A 235 -3.69 -13.34 21.48
N ASP A 236 -3.55 -14.56 21.96
CA ASP A 236 -2.37 -15.05 22.69
C ASP A 236 -1.69 -16.14 21.87
N ILE A 237 -0.38 -16.05 21.71
CA ILE A 237 0.49 -16.95 20.95
C ILE A 237 1.53 -17.51 21.90
N THR A 238 1.63 -18.84 22.02
CA THR A 238 2.51 -19.53 22.98
C THR A 238 3.91 -19.76 22.46
N GLU A 239 4.06 -19.89 21.15
CA GLU A 239 5.32 -20.17 20.46
C GLU A 239 5.39 -19.45 19.12
N ARG A 240 6.54 -19.41 18.50
CA ARG A 240 6.70 -18.82 17.17
C ARG A 240 5.95 -19.65 16.13
N THR A 241 4.99 -19.03 15.44
CA THR A 241 4.09 -19.69 14.49
C THR A 241 3.57 -18.72 13.45
N ASN A 242 3.11 -19.22 12.30
CA ASN A 242 2.35 -18.43 11.34
C ASN A 242 0.95 -18.13 11.91
N VAL A 243 0.56 -16.87 11.90
CA VAL A 243 -0.73 -16.43 12.41
C VAL A 243 -1.52 -15.75 11.31
N LYS A 244 -2.75 -16.21 11.10
CA LYS A 244 -3.69 -15.57 10.19
C LYS A 244 -5.00 -15.26 10.92
N ILE A 245 -5.46 -13.98 10.85
CA ILE A 245 -6.77 -13.58 11.36
C ILE A 245 -7.60 -13.05 10.19
N ILE A 246 -8.73 -13.72 9.96
CA ILE A 246 -9.60 -13.47 8.81
C ILE A 246 -10.98 -13.09 9.30
N ILE A 247 -11.59 -12.09 8.65
CA ILE A 247 -12.97 -11.67 8.88
C ILE A 247 -13.86 -12.28 7.81
N TYR A 248 -14.98 -12.86 8.23
CA TYR A 248 -16.00 -13.45 7.39
C TYR A 248 -17.36 -12.78 7.60
N ASN A 249 -18.16 -12.72 6.54
CA ASN A 249 -19.58 -12.37 6.66
C ASN A 249 -20.40 -13.58 7.14
N SER A 250 -21.72 -13.38 7.33
CA SER A 250 -22.65 -14.42 7.76
C SER A 250 -22.80 -15.59 6.78
N ALA A 251 -22.43 -15.40 5.51
CA ALA A 251 -22.41 -16.45 4.48
C ALA A 251 -21.08 -17.23 4.44
N GLY A 252 -20.12 -16.92 5.33
CA GLY A 252 -18.80 -17.54 5.35
C GLY A 252 -17.84 -17.04 4.29
N LYS A 253 -18.20 -15.96 3.57
CA LYS A 253 -17.28 -15.34 2.60
C LYS A 253 -16.25 -14.49 3.35
N GLU A 254 -14.98 -14.67 3.01
CA GLU A 254 -13.88 -13.83 3.48
C GLU A 254 -14.07 -12.39 2.97
N ILE A 255 -13.96 -11.41 3.88
CA ILE A 255 -14.09 -9.99 3.58
C ILE A 255 -12.85 -9.19 3.92
N ASN A 256 -12.03 -9.66 4.85
CA ASN A 256 -10.78 -8.99 5.22
C ASN A 256 -9.80 -9.98 5.88
N VAL A 257 -8.51 -9.73 5.74
CA VAL A 257 -7.43 -10.41 6.48
C VAL A 257 -6.72 -9.38 7.33
N LEU A 258 -6.85 -9.50 8.65
CA LEU A 258 -6.28 -8.55 9.62
C LEU A 258 -4.84 -8.87 9.97
N VAL A 259 -4.50 -10.15 9.99
CA VAL A 259 -3.17 -10.67 10.34
C VAL A 259 -2.83 -11.77 9.36
N ASP A 260 -1.61 -11.79 8.84
CA ASP A 260 -1.05 -12.87 8.01
C ASP A 260 0.46 -12.80 8.10
N SER A 261 1.03 -13.31 9.23
CA SER A 261 2.47 -13.22 9.50
C SER A 261 2.95 -14.22 10.52
N GLU A 262 4.24 -14.49 10.54
CA GLU A 262 4.90 -15.22 11.61
C GLU A 262 5.07 -14.32 12.85
N LEU A 263 4.55 -14.77 14.00
CA LEU A 263 4.65 -14.06 15.27
C LEU A 263 5.39 -14.91 16.30
N GLY A 264 6.15 -14.26 17.17
CA GLY A 264 6.73 -14.90 18.35
C GLY A 264 5.69 -15.15 19.45
N ALA A 265 6.09 -15.86 20.51
CA ALA A 265 5.26 -15.98 21.70
C ALA A 265 4.94 -14.61 22.29
N GLY A 266 3.68 -14.37 22.70
CA GLY A 266 3.24 -13.10 23.23
C GLY A 266 1.74 -12.87 23.17
N LYS A 267 1.29 -11.75 23.74
CA LYS A 267 -0.10 -11.30 23.74
C LYS A 267 -0.25 -10.12 22.78
N TYR A 268 -1.14 -10.23 21.81
CA TYR A 268 -1.26 -9.32 20.67
C TYR A 268 -2.66 -8.69 20.57
N GLU A 269 -2.74 -7.49 20.00
CA GLU A 269 -4.00 -6.79 19.71
C GLU A 269 -3.98 -6.27 18.27
N THR A 270 -5.05 -6.50 17.50
CA THR A 270 -5.28 -5.90 16.19
C THR A 270 -6.61 -5.15 16.16
N SER A 271 -6.75 -4.18 15.26
CA SER A 271 -7.98 -3.41 15.09
C SER A 271 -8.67 -3.77 13.79
N PHE A 272 -9.98 -3.81 13.82
CA PHE A 272 -10.84 -3.93 12.63
C PHE A 272 -11.74 -2.71 12.52
N THR A 273 -11.72 -2.04 11.37
CA THR A 273 -12.58 -0.89 11.06
C THR A 273 -13.47 -1.22 9.87
N ALA A 274 -14.79 -1.18 10.09
CA ALA A 274 -15.82 -1.64 9.15
C ALA A 274 -16.47 -0.46 8.42
N LEU A 275 -15.70 0.31 7.62
CA LEU A 275 -16.20 1.51 6.93
C LEU A 275 -17.20 1.15 5.82
N ASP A 276 -16.91 0.14 5.00
CA ASP A 276 -17.59 -0.16 3.74
C ASP A 276 -18.48 -1.42 3.81
N ILE A 277 -18.79 -1.91 4.99
CA ILE A 277 -19.66 -3.08 5.18
C ILE A 277 -20.90 -2.71 5.98
N SER A 278 -22.02 -3.42 5.73
CA SER A 278 -23.32 -3.16 6.35
C SER A 278 -23.36 -3.61 7.81
N SER A 279 -24.26 -3.01 8.63
CA SER A 279 -24.60 -3.55 9.95
C SER A 279 -25.01 -5.01 9.86
N GLY A 280 -24.55 -5.82 10.81
CA GLY A 280 -24.86 -7.25 10.79
C GLY A 280 -23.92 -8.10 11.64
N ILE A 281 -24.07 -9.41 11.49
CA ILE A 281 -23.24 -10.41 12.16
C ILE A 281 -22.06 -10.76 11.26
N TYR A 282 -20.87 -10.74 11.87
CA TYR A 282 -19.60 -11.13 11.27
C TYR A 282 -18.89 -12.13 12.16
N PHE A 283 -17.93 -12.82 11.59
CA PHE A 283 -17.08 -13.76 12.30
C PHE A 283 -15.62 -13.42 12.05
N TYR A 284 -14.78 -13.66 13.03
CA TYR A 284 -13.34 -13.61 12.86
C TYR A 284 -12.72 -14.92 13.34
N ARG A 285 -11.75 -15.39 12.58
CA ARG A 285 -11.07 -16.66 12.82
C ARG A 285 -9.58 -16.43 12.90
N ILE A 286 -8.95 -16.97 13.94
CA ILE A 286 -7.50 -17.16 14.00
C ILE A 286 -7.17 -18.55 13.46
N ILE A 287 -6.09 -18.62 12.68
CA ILE A 287 -5.50 -19.85 12.16
C ILE A 287 -4.01 -19.76 12.43
N THR A 288 -3.45 -20.75 13.08
CA THR A 288 -2.01 -20.95 13.22
C THR A 288 -1.64 -22.37 12.76
N ASP A 289 -0.35 -22.72 12.80
CA ASP A 289 0.10 -24.07 12.43
C ASP A 289 -0.55 -25.15 13.30
N ASN A 290 -0.84 -24.84 14.59
CA ASN A 290 -1.33 -25.80 15.57
C ASN A 290 -2.66 -25.42 16.25
N PHE A 291 -3.24 -24.24 15.93
CA PHE A 291 -4.43 -23.74 16.62
C PHE A 291 -5.39 -23.01 15.66
N THR A 292 -6.69 -23.22 15.86
CA THR A 292 -7.75 -22.49 15.14
C THR A 292 -8.90 -22.22 16.11
N ASP A 293 -9.38 -20.98 16.13
CA ASP A 293 -10.59 -20.58 16.87
C ASP A 293 -11.38 -19.54 16.07
N THR A 294 -12.69 -19.49 16.29
CA THR A 294 -13.62 -18.58 15.59
C THR A 294 -14.56 -17.92 16.57
N LYS A 295 -14.73 -16.61 16.46
CA LYS A 295 -15.65 -15.84 17.30
C LYS A 295 -16.57 -14.97 16.46
N LYS A 296 -17.71 -14.60 17.07
CA LYS A 296 -18.76 -13.76 16.49
C LYS A 296 -18.59 -12.33 16.94
N MET A 297 -18.84 -11.37 16.05
CA MET A 297 -18.94 -9.93 16.36
C MET A 297 -20.18 -9.32 15.68
N ILE A 298 -20.66 -8.19 16.22
CA ILE A 298 -21.85 -7.51 15.75
C ILE A 298 -21.48 -6.06 15.41
N LEU A 299 -21.66 -5.69 14.14
CA LEU A 299 -21.52 -4.32 13.68
C LEU A 299 -22.86 -3.60 13.73
N VAL A 300 -22.86 -2.41 14.32
CA VAL A 300 -24.02 -1.49 14.37
C VAL A 300 -23.55 -0.14 13.83
N LYS A 301 -24.17 0.32 12.77
CA LYS A 301 -23.96 1.68 12.21
C LYS A 301 -25.11 2.56 12.55
#